data_fcd7b94228b34e4e9e7e4b33c87d9c43
#
_entry.id   fcd7b94228b34e4e9e7e4b33c87d9c43
#
_cell.length_a   1.000
_cell.length_b   1.000
_cell.length_c   1.000
_cell.angle_alpha   90.00
_cell.angle_beta   90.00
_cell.angle_gamma   90.00
#
_symmetry.space_group_name_H-M   'P 1'
#
loop_
_entity.id
_entity.type
_entity.pdbx_description
1 polymer ?
#
loop_
_entity_poly.entity_id
_entity_poly.type
_entity_poly.pdbx_seq_one_letter_code
_entity_poly.pdbx_strand_id
1 'polypeptide(L)'
;MVLNYIFIGFFVIGFLVALLRVIGYLFRDYLEATMGWVFTEVDLNVFSDMVQSTFDMAETSISIVLYLMGVMTLWLGFMKIGEDGGAVQKLSALVSPFFRKLFPEIPADHPVNGSIMMNFAANMLGLDNSATPMGLKAMKGLQELNPNKDTASNPMIMFLVLNTSGLTIIPISVMAYRAQAGAAHPTDVFIPILIATFSATIIGLITVSFYQKINLIKNGIATYLLSISVIIIVGVYGLMQLPKPVLEQVTSVGGNFILLSIIITFFILAFKNKVNVYESFIEGAKEGFKTTITIIPYLVGMLVAIGIFRASGTLDYLVDGMGWFIGLIGINTDFVPALPTAFMKPLSGSGARGMMLETYSHYESMNLGFSGADHFVSKMASIFQGSTETTFYTIAVYYGAINIKKTRYTVQAGLIADLAGIITAILVGYIFFH
;
A
#
# COMPACT_ATOMS: atom_id res chain seq x y z
N MET A 1 -11.81 12.52 -8.20
CA MET A 1 -13.02 12.04 -8.90
C MET A 1 -13.26 10.54 -8.71
N VAL A 2 -12.26 9.66 -8.92
CA VAL A 2 -12.45 8.19 -8.82
C VAL A 2 -12.98 7.77 -7.45
N LEU A 3 -12.37 8.23 -6.35
CA LEU A 3 -12.81 7.90 -4.98
C LEU A 3 -14.27 8.28 -4.71
N ASN A 4 -14.75 9.38 -5.29
CA ASN A 4 -16.15 9.79 -5.14
C ASN A 4 -17.12 8.77 -5.77
N TYR A 5 -16.79 8.22 -6.95
CA TYR A 5 -17.62 7.19 -7.58
C TYR A 5 -17.57 5.87 -6.83
N ILE A 6 -16.39 5.48 -6.29
CA ILE A 6 -16.25 4.28 -5.46
C ILE A 6 -17.08 4.41 -4.19
N PHE A 7 -16.97 5.56 -3.50
CA PHE A 7 -17.74 5.83 -2.29
C PHE A 7 -19.25 5.76 -2.54
N ILE A 8 -19.74 6.45 -3.57
CA ILE A 8 -21.15 6.38 -3.98
C ILE A 8 -21.52 4.95 -4.37
N GLY A 9 -20.64 4.25 -5.09
CA GLY A 9 -20.86 2.87 -5.54
C GLY A 9 -21.09 1.92 -4.36
N PHE A 10 -20.33 2.02 -3.28
CA PHE A 10 -20.51 1.17 -2.10
C PHE A 10 -21.90 1.33 -1.48
N PHE A 11 -22.40 2.56 -1.38
CA PHE A 11 -23.75 2.82 -0.84
C PHE A 11 -24.84 2.36 -1.81
N VAL A 12 -24.74 2.74 -3.09
CA VAL A 12 -25.79 2.47 -4.08
C VAL A 12 -25.88 0.97 -4.40
N ILE A 13 -24.76 0.32 -4.66
CA ILE A 13 -24.74 -1.12 -4.99
C ILE A 13 -25.15 -1.91 -3.74
N GLY A 14 -24.63 -1.57 -2.56
CA GLY A 14 -25.05 -2.20 -1.31
C GLY A 14 -26.56 -2.09 -1.07
N PHE A 15 -27.13 -0.89 -1.26
CA PHE A 15 -28.57 -0.68 -1.14
C PHE A 15 -29.36 -1.52 -2.15
N LEU A 16 -28.93 -1.58 -3.42
CA LEU A 16 -29.62 -2.36 -4.45
C LEU A 16 -29.56 -3.87 -4.17
N VAL A 17 -28.42 -4.39 -3.71
CA VAL A 17 -28.29 -5.81 -3.33
C VAL A 17 -29.18 -6.11 -2.12
N ALA A 18 -29.15 -5.25 -1.11
CA ALA A 18 -30.04 -5.41 0.06
C ALA A 18 -31.53 -5.40 -0.34
N LEU A 19 -31.91 -4.50 -1.25
CA LEU A 19 -33.28 -4.47 -1.77
C LEU A 19 -33.66 -5.77 -2.47
N LEU A 20 -32.76 -6.31 -3.30
CA LEU A 20 -32.97 -7.60 -3.98
C LEU A 20 -33.10 -8.75 -2.97
N ARG A 21 -32.31 -8.78 -1.91
CA ARG A 21 -32.38 -9.77 -0.83
C ARG A 21 -33.73 -9.72 -0.10
N VAL A 22 -34.20 -8.53 0.28
CA VAL A 22 -35.52 -8.36 0.93
C VAL A 22 -36.65 -8.78 -0.02
N ILE A 23 -36.61 -8.37 -1.28
CA ILE A 23 -37.60 -8.81 -2.29
C ILE A 23 -37.57 -10.33 -2.42
N GLY A 24 -36.37 -10.93 -2.51
CA GLY A 24 -36.20 -12.39 -2.54
C GLY A 24 -36.85 -13.08 -1.35
N TYR A 25 -36.68 -12.55 -0.14
CA TYR A 25 -37.32 -13.07 1.06
C TYR A 25 -38.86 -12.96 1.02
N LEU A 26 -39.41 -11.84 0.52
CA LEU A 26 -40.86 -11.66 0.40
C LEU A 26 -41.49 -12.65 -0.59
N PHE A 27 -40.74 -13.08 -1.60
CA PHE A 27 -41.17 -14.06 -2.60
C PHE A 27 -40.51 -15.44 -2.42
N ARG A 28 -39.96 -15.76 -1.22
CA ARG A 28 -39.12 -16.93 -0.97
C ARG A 28 -39.75 -18.25 -1.38
N ASP A 29 -41.02 -18.47 -1.02
CA ASP A 29 -41.73 -19.76 -1.28
C ASP A 29 -41.86 -20.02 -2.80
N TYR A 30 -42.08 -18.96 -3.57
CA TYR A 30 -42.15 -19.02 -5.03
C TYR A 30 -40.77 -19.25 -5.67
N LEU A 31 -39.77 -18.54 -5.19
CA LEU A 31 -38.39 -18.60 -5.71
C LEU A 31 -37.72 -19.94 -5.36
N GLU A 32 -37.97 -20.47 -4.19
CA GLU A 32 -37.49 -21.77 -3.78
C GLU A 32 -38.12 -22.88 -4.65
N ALA A 33 -39.45 -22.83 -4.87
CA ALA A 33 -40.16 -23.84 -5.69
C ALA A 33 -39.79 -23.80 -7.18
N THR A 34 -39.44 -22.61 -7.73
CA THR A 34 -39.20 -22.43 -9.16
C THR A 34 -37.72 -22.42 -9.55
N MET A 35 -36.84 -21.86 -8.70
CA MET A 35 -35.43 -21.64 -8.99
C MET A 35 -34.49 -22.32 -7.98
N GLY A 36 -35.02 -22.87 -6.89
CA GLY A 36 -34.22 -23.48 -5.83
C GLY A 36 -33.43 -22.40 -4.99
N TRP A 37 -33.81 -21.13 -5.07
CA TRP A 37 -33.15 -20.07 -4.33
C TRP A 37 -33.74 -19.96 -2.91
N VAL A 38 -32.88 -20.07 -1.91
CA VAL A 38 -33.26 -20.02 -0.50
C VAL A 38 -32.95 -18.65 0.08
N PHE A 39 -33.98 -18.01 0.64
CA PHE A 39 -33.85 -16.74 1.38
C PHE A 39 -34.30 -16.96 2.83
N THR A 40 -33.60 -16.35 3.76
CA THR A 40 -33.77 -16.54 5.20
C THR A 40 -34.12 -15.22 5.92
N GLU A 41 -34.37 -15.27 7.22
CA GLU A 41 -34.61 -14.07 8.03
C GLU A 41 -33.42 -13.09 8.03
N VAL A 42 -32.20 -13.57 7.74
CA VAL A 42 -31.04 -12.72 7.56
C VAL A 42 -31.22 -11.78 6.37
N ASP A 43 -31.90 -12.24 5.30
CA ASP A 43 -32.16 -11.40 4.13
C ASP A 43 -33.24 -10.33 4.40
N LEU A 44 -34.19 -10.62 5.30
CA LEU A 44 -35.18 -9.64 5.73
C LEU A 44 -34.55 -8.52 6.58
N ASN A 45 -33.57 -8.86 7.43
CA ASN A 45 -32.97 -7.94 8.38
C ASN A 45 -31.81 -7.13 7.79
N VAL A 46 -31.43 -7.36 6.54
CA VAL A 46 -30.24 -6.76 5.90
C VAL A 46 -30.18 -5.24 6.01
N PHE A 47 -31.29 -4.51 5.91
CA PHE A 47 -31.30 -3.05 6.09
C PHE A 47 -31.01 -2.65 7.54
N SER A 48 -31.49 -3.40 8.52
CA SER A 48 -31.16 -3.18 9.94
C SER A 48 -29.67 -3.38 10.17
N ASP A 49 -29.09 -4.45 9.62
CA ASP A 49 -27.66 -4.77 9.72
C ASP A 49 -26.81 -3.70 9.06
N MET A 50 -27.22 -3.18 7.89
CA MET A 50 -26.54 -2.07 7.21
C MET A 50 -26.53 -0.80 8.05
N VAL A 51 -27.67 -0.43 8.67
CA VAL A 51 -27.77 0.74 9.54
C VAL A 51 -26.91 0.55 10.80
N GLN A 52 -26.99 -0.60 11.43
CA GLN A 52 -26.15 -0.92 12.60
C GLN A 52 -24.66 -0.83 12.24
N SER A 53 -24.27 -1.40 11.11
CA SER A 53 -22.88 -1.35 10.61
C SER A 53 -22.36 0.09 10.44
N THR A 54 -23.22 1.07 10.13
CA THR A 54 -22.77 2.48 10.04
C THR A 54 -22.28 3.01 11.39
N PHE A 55 -22.99 2.69 12.47
CA PHE A 55 -22.61 3.11 13.82
C PHE A 55 -21.38 2.35 14.31
N ASP A 56 -21.36 1.03 14.13
CA ASP A 56 -20.25 0.17 14.54
C ASP A 56 -18.95 0.55 13.85
N MET A 57 -18.99 0.81 12.55
CA MET A 57 -17.80 1.24 11.78
C MET A 57 -17.36 2.66 12.12
N ALA A 58 -18.27 3.56 12.46
CA ALA A 58 -17.91 4.90 12.94
C ALA A 58 -17.19 4.82 14.30
N GLU A 59 -17.69 4.03 15.25
CA GLU A 59 -17.04 3.79 16.55
C GLU A 59 -15.68 3.11 16.38
N THR A 60 -15.62 2.05 15.60
CA THR A 60 -14.37 1.33 15.24
C THR A 60 -13.33 2.29 14.67
N SER A 61 -13.75 3.19 13.78
CA SER A 61 -12.85 4.18 13.17
C SER A 61 -12.19 5.08 14.20
N ILE A 62 -12.94 5.55 15.19
CA ILE A 62 -12.40 6.41 16.26
C ILE A 62 -11.46 5.60 17.16
N SER A 63 -11.84 4.39 17.53
CA SER A 63 -10.99 3.50 18.33
C SER A 63 -9.63 3.24 17.65
N ILE A 64 -9.64 2.94 16.35
CA ILE A 64 -8.43 2.78 15.55
C ILE A 64 -7.54 4.03 15.60
N VAL A 65 -8.14 5.21 15.42
CA VAL A 65 -7.37 6.48 15.39
C VAL A 65 -6.75 6.81 16.74
N LEU A 66 -7.44 6.57 17.83
CA LEU A 66 -6.88 6.81 19.17
C LEU A 66 -5.61 6.01 19.43
N TYR A 67 -5.60 4.73 19.04
CA TYR A 67 -4.39 3.90 19.13
C TYR A 67 -3.29 4.36 18.15
N LEU A 68 -3.66 4.67 16.91
CA LEU A 68 -2.70 5.13 15.91
C LEU A 68 -2.02 6.44 16.30
N MET A 69 -2.69 7.29 17.05
CA MET A 69 -2.14 8.58 17.49
C MET A 69 -0.81 8.41 18.23
N GLY A 70 -0.72 7.45 19.16
CA GLY A 70 0.53 7.15 19.87
C GLY A 70 1.60 6.59 18.94
N VAL A 71 1.25 5.61 18.12
CA VAL A 71 2.19 4.93 17.23
C VAL A 71 2.71 5.87 16.13
N MET A 72 1.83 6.65 15.50
CA MET A 72 2.22 7.63 14.48
C MET A 72 3.08 8.76 15.07
N THR A 73 2.74 9.23 16.27
CA THR A 73 3.55 10.21 17.01
C THR A 73 4.96 9.69 17.25
N LEU A 74 5.11 8.46 17.72
CA LEU A 74 6.39 7.81 17.98
C LEU A 74 7.21 7.69 16.69
N TRP A 75 6.62 7.10 15.65
CA TRP A 75 7.33 6.81 14.40
C TRP A 75 7.73 8.07 13.64
N LEU A 76 6.83 9.05 13.48
CA LEU A 76 7.19 10.31 12.82
C LEU A 76 8.23 11.11 13.64
N GLY A 77 8.24 10.97 14.96
CA GLY A 77 9.34 11.47 15.79
C GLY A 77 10.69 10.84 15.42
N PHE A 78 10.77 9.51 15.33
CA PHE A 78 12.01 8.84 14.90
C PHE A 78 12.41 9.18 13.46
N MET A 79 11.44 9.26 12.56
CA MET A 79 11.70 9.61 11.16
C MET A 79 12.26 11.03 11.03
N LYS A 80 11.77 11.98 11.82
CA LYS A 80 12.26 13.36 11.84
C LYS A 80 13.71 13.44 12.33
N ILE A 81 14.09 12.65 13.34
CA ILE A 81 15.50 12.52 13.75
C ILE A 81 16.38 12.07 12.57
N GLY A 82 15.93 11.08 11.81
CA GLY A 82 16.64 10.58 10.63
C GLY A 82 16.76 11.64 9.53
N GLU A 83 15.68 12.36 9.26
CA GLU A 83 15.64 13.46 8.28
C GLU A 83 16.63 14.56 8.65
N ASP A 84 16.54 15.11 9.84
CA ASP A 84 17.42 16.17 10.33
C ASP A 84 18.87 15.68 10.49
N GLY A 85 19.03 14.39 10.81
CA GLY A 85 20.31 13.68 10.84
C GLY A 85 20.96 13.47 9.47
N GLY A 86 20.26 13.80 8.37
CA GLY A 86 20.80 13.70 7.01
C GLY A 86 20.71 12.28 6.40
N ALA A 87 19.81 11.43 6.90
CA ALA A 87 19.60 10.09 6.35
C ALA A 87 19.13 10.13 4.88
N VAL A 88 18.22 11.07 4.56
CA VAL A 88 17.71 11.26 3.19
C VAL A 88 18.84 11.62 2.25
N GLN A 89 19.73 12.55 2.63
CA GLN A 89 20.88 12.98 1.82
C GLN A 89 21.85 11.83 1.56
N LYS A 90 22.14 11.02 2.59
CA LYS A 90 23.05 9.87 2.46
C LYS A 90 22.47 8.79 1.59
N LEU A 91 21.19 8.45 1.78
CA LEU A 91 20.51 7.48 0.93
C LEU A 91 20.42 7.99 -0.51
N SER A 92 20.09 9.27 -0.72
CA SER A 92 20.09 9.90 -2.04
C SER A 92 21.43 9.77 -2.73
N ALA A 93 22.55 10.05 -2.03
CA ALA A 93 23.88 9.89 -2.57
C ALA A 93 24.20 8.43 -2.93
N LEU A 94 23.79 7.47 -2.12
CA LEU A 94 23.99 6.04 -2.34
C LEU A 94 23.25 5.53 -3.58
N VAL A 95 21.99 5.93 -3.78
CA VAL A 95 21.17 5.45 -4.90
C VAL A 95 21.35 6.25 -6.19
N SER A 96 21.91 7.45 -6.12
CA SER A 96 22.08 8.37 -7.24
C SER A 96 22.79 7.76 -8.46
N PRO A 97 23.91 6.98 -8.32
CA PRO A 97 24.60 6.41 -9.48
C PRO A 97 23.73 5.44 -10.29
N PHE A 98 22.80 4.75 -9.64
CA PHE A 98 21.84 3.87 -10.29
C PHE A 98 20.72 4.66 -10.96
N PHE A 99 20.05 5.53 -10.19
CA PHE A 99 18.87 6.24 -10.69
C PHE A 99 19.17 7.23 -11.81
N ARG A 100 20.34 7.91 -11.80
CA ARG A 100 20.71 8.82 -12.90
C ARG A 100 20.72 8.15 -14.27
N LYS A 101 21.05 6.86 -14.33
CA LYS A 101 21.06 6.09 -15.58
C LYS A 101 19.65 5.86 -16.15
N LEU A 102 18.62 6.02 -15.34
CA LEU A 102 17.22 5.87 -15.74
C LEU A 102 16.65 7.15 -16.40
N PHE A 103 17.39 8.27 -16.30
CA PHE A 103 16.98 9.58 -16.81
C PHE A 103 17.96 10.15 -17.83
N PRO A 104 18.22 9.43 -18.95
CA PRO A 104 19.25 9.85 -19.90
C PRO A 104 18.93 11.17 -20.63
N GLU A 105 17.68 11.60 -20.64
CA GLU A 105 17.24 12.86 -21.27
C GLU A 105 17.44 14.07 -20.35
N ILE A 106 17.82 13.88 -19.07
CA ILE A 106 18.08 14.98 -18.14
C ILE A 106 19.57 15.33 -18.19
N PRO A 107 19.95 16.61 -18.43
CA PRO A 107 21.34 17.03 -18.34
C PRO A 107 21.97 16.69 -16.98
N ALA A 108 23.20 16.20 -16.98
CA ALA A 108 23.87 15.68 -15.78
C ALA A 108 23.92 16.70 -14.62
N ASP A 109 24.12 17.96 -14.94
CA ASP A 109 24.25 19.05 -13.97
C ASP A 109 22.94 19.76 -13.64
N HIS A 110 21.80 19.29 -14.17
CA HIS A 110 20.52 19.94 -13.93
C HIS A 110 20.03 19.71 -12.49
N PRO A 111 19.58 20.76 -11.76
CA PRO A 111 19.18 20.66 -10.36
C PRO A 111 18.03 19.66 -10.09
N VAL A 112 17.22 19.36 -11.09
CA VAL A 112 16.12 18.39 -10.99
C VAL A 112 16.60 16.99 -10.59
N ASN A 113 17.83 16.60 -10.99
CA ASN A 113 18.41 15.34 -10.56
C ASN A 113 18.44 15.19 -9.04
N GLY A 114 18.85 16.27 -8.35
CA GLY A 114 18.85 16.30 -6.90
C GLY A 114 17.45 16.12 -6.30
N SER A 115 16.45 16.83 -6.84
CA SER A 115 15.06 16.74 -6.37
C SER A 115 14.46 15.35 -6.57
N ILE A 116 14.74 14.69 -7.71
CA ILE A 116 14.32 13.31 -8.00
C ILE A 116 14.94 12.35 -6.98
N MET A 117 16.25 12.44 -6.75
CA MET A 117 16.96 11.55 -5.83
C MET A 117 16.48 11.72 -4.38
N MET A 118 16.25 12.96 -3.97
CA MET A 118 15.73 13.25 -2.63
C MET A 118 14.30 12.71 -2.45
N ASN A 119 13.44 12.83 -3.46
CA ASN A 119 12.10 12.25 -3.43
C ASN A 119 12.17 10.71 -3.29
N PHE A 120 12.98 10.03 -4.09
CA PHE A 120 13.13 8.57 -3.99
C PHE A 120 13.68 8.15 -2.63
N ALA A 121 14.71 8.83 -2.13
CA ALA A 121 15.27 8.52 -0.82
C ALA A 121 14.24 8.73 0.31
N ALA A 122 13.43 9.77 0.23
CA ALA A 122 12.36 10.02 1.20
C ALA A 122 11.27 8.93 1.13
N ASN A 123 10.83 8.54 -0.07
CA ASN A 123 9.87 7.45 -0.25
C ASN A 123 10.43 6.11 0.27
N MET A 124 11.68 5.78 -0.04
CA MET A 124 12.33 4.56 0.45
C MET A 124 12.37 4.51 1.98
N LEU A 125 12.52 5.64 2.63
CA LEU A 125 12.48 5.75 4.10
C LEU A 125 11.07 5.86 4.67
N GLY A 126 10.02 5.95 3.87
CA GLY A 126 8.63 6.12 4.32
C GLY A 126 8.33 7.52 4.87
N LEU A 127 9.07 8.54 4.38
CA LEU A 127 8.91 9.95 4.75
C LEU A 127 7.92 10.66 3.82
N ASP A 128 6.65 10.28 3.85
CA ASP A 128 5.61 10.78 2.92
C ASP A 128 5.50 12.31 2.94
N ASN A 129 5.62 12.94 4.13
CA ASN A 129 5.55 14.39 4.29
C ASN A 129 6.68 15.13 3.57
N SER A 130 7.89 14.57 3.56
CA SER A 130 9.05 15.12 2.85
C SER A 130 9.11 14.71 1.38
N ALA A 131 8.62 13.51 1.05
CA ALA A 131 8.65 12.98 -0.31
C ALA A 131 7.78 13.80 -1.27
N THR A 132 6.55 14.14 -0.88
CA THR A 132 5.61 14.86 -1.75
C THR A 132 6.11 16.25 -2.18
N PRO A 133 6.58 17.16 -1.28
CA PRO A 133 7.15 18.45 -1.70
C PRO A 133 8.37 18.32 -2.61
N MET A 134 9.24 17.32 -2.34
CA MET A 134 10.41 17.05 -3.19
C MET A 134 10.01 16.54 -4.58
N GLY A 135 8.98 15.70 -4.65
CA GLY A 135 8.41 15.22 -5.90
C GLY A 135 7.75 16.34 -6.71
N LEU A 136 7.00 17.24 -6.08
CA LEU A 136 6.44 18.42 -6.73
C LEU A 136 7.54 19.34 -7.29
N LYS A 137 8.64 19.52 -6.55
CA LYS A 137 9.81 20.26 -7.02
C LYS A 137 10.47 19.56 -8.21
N ALA A 138 10.61 18.25 -8.16
CA ALA A 138 11.11 17.45 -9.28
C ALA A 138 10.23 17.61 -10.51
N MET A 139 8.90 17.50 -10.37
CA MET A 139 7.96 17.65 -11.49
C MET A 139 8.02 19.05 -12.11
N LYS A 140 8.16 20.11 -11.31
CA LYS A 140 8.34 21.48 -11.84
C LYS A 140 9.63 21.57 -12.66
N GLY A 141 10.75 21.08 -12.18
CA GLY A 141 12.02 21.06 -12.92
C GLY A 141 11.96 20.21 -14.19
N LEU A 142 11.23 19.07 -14.16
CA LEU A 142 10.99 18.27 -15.35
C LEU A 142 10.10 18.99 -16.35
N GLN A 143 9.14 19.82 -15.89
CA GLN A 143 8.29 20.62 -16.75
C GLN A 143 9.06 21.77 -17.43
N GLU A 144 10.08 22.31 -16.79
CA GLU A 144 10.98 23.31 -17.41
C GLU A 144 11.71 22.71 -18.61
N LEU A 145 12.16 21.45 -18.50
CA LEU A 145 12.83 20.70 -19.57
C LEU A 145 11.87 20.13 -20.62
N ASN A 146 10.57 20.13 -20.37
CA ASN A 146 9.59 19.48 -21.23
C ASN A 146 9.24 20.35 -22.45
N PRO A 147 9.50 19.90 -23.69
CA PRO A 147 9.15 20.66 -24.89
C PRO A 147 7.63 20.77 -25.12
N ASN A 148 6.86 19.77 -24.68
CA ASN A 148 5.40 19.71 -24.87
C ASN A 148 4.68 19.90 -23.54
N LYS A 149 4.29 21.11 -23.21
CA LYS A 149 3.82 21.50 -21.87
C LYS A 149 2.52 20.81 -21.40
N ASP A 150 1.72 20.25 -22.31
CA ASP A 150 0.48 19.53 -21.99
C ASP A 150 0.63 18.00 -21.97
N THR A 151 1.79 17.48 -22.37
CA THR A 151 2.05 16.05 -22.59
C THR A 151 3.20 15.58 -21.71
N ALA A 152 3.03 14.44 -21.05
CA ALA A 152 4.06 13.86 -20.20
C ALA A 152 5.34 13.52 -20.98
N SER A 153 6.51 13.99 -20.51
CA SER A 153 7.82 13.62 -21.04
C SER A 153 8.27 12.26 -20.53
N ASN A 154 9.25 11.65 -21.20
CA ASN A 154 9.80 10.37 -20.77
C ASN A 154 10.35 10.40 -19.32
N PRO A 155 11.14 11.41 -18.91
CA PRO A 155 11.58 11.50 -17.52
C PRO A 155 10.43 11.61 -16.52
N MET A 156 9.35 12.36 -16.84
CA MET A 156 8.18 12.44 -15.98
C MET A 156 7.50 11.08 -15.79
N ILE A 157 7.36 10.31 -16.88
CA ILE A 157 6.74 8.98 -16.82
C ILE A 157 7.59 8.02 -15.98
N MET A 158 8.91 7.98 -16.20
CA MET A 158 9.82 7.17 -15.39
C MET A 158 9.73 7.57 -13.90
N PHE A 159 9.77 8.86 -13.61
CA PHE A 159 9.67 9.38 -12.25
C PHE A 159 8.36 8.95 -11.58
N LEU A 160 7.21 9.08 -12.28
CA LEU A 160 5.92 8.70 -11.70
C LEU A 160 5.77 7.20 -11.51
N VAL A 161 6.19 6.37 -12.46
CA VAL A 161 6.08 4.91 -12.32
C VAL A 161 6.94 4.39 -11.18
N LEU A 162 8.13 4.96 -10.96
CA LEU A 162 8.96 4.62 -9.80
C LEU A 162 8.34 5.10 -8.47
N ASN A 163 7.59 6.22 -8.46
CA ASN A 163 6.84 6.64 -7.29
C ASN A 163 5.63 5.73 -7.02
N THR A 164 4.88 5.34 -8.07
CA THR A 164 3.69 4.48 -7.91
C THR A 164 4.05 3.05 -7.54
N SER A 165 5.19 2.53 -8.01
CA SER A 165 5.68 1.21 -7.59
C SER A 165 6.10 1.15 -6.12
N GLY A 166 6.32 2.32 -5.50
CA GLY A 166 6.36 2.50 -4.05
C GLY A 166 7.47 1.74 -3.34
N LEU A 167 8.71 1.74 -3.86
CA LEU A 167 9.83 1.09 -3.17
C LEU A 167 10.01 1.68 -1.77
N THR A 168 9.41 1.03 -0.78
CA THR A 168 9.46 1.41 0.62
C THR A 168 10.31 0.41 1.39
N ILE A 169 11.39 0.88 2.03
CA ILE A 169 12.24 0.04 2.88
C ILE A 169 11.56 -0.17 4.24
N ILE A 170 10.77 0.79 4.70
CA ILE A 170 10.17 0.75 6.04
C ILE A 170 8.65 0.98 5.94
N PRO A 171 7.83 -0.09 5.86
CA PRO A 171 6.37 0.01 5.77
C PRO A 171 5.71 0.30 7.13
N ILE A 172 6.07 1.43 7.75
CA ILE A 172 5.69 1.80 9.12
C ILE A 172 4.17 1.78 9.31
N SER A 173 3.42 2.36 8.38
CA SER A 173 1.98 2.50 8.51
C SER A 173 1.28 1.14 8.64
N VAL A 174 1.67 0.15 7.83
CA VAL A 174 1.08 -1.20 7.90
C VAL A 174 1.39 -1.88 9.22
N MET A 175 2.66 -1.82 9.67
CA MET A 175 3.07 -2.38 10.97
C MET A 175 2.35 -1.71 12.14
N ALA A 176 2.13 -0.38 12.06
CA ALA A 176 1.38 0.37 13.05
C ALA A 176 -0.08 -0.10 13.16
N TYR A 177 -0.75 -0.31 12.02
CA TYR A 177 -2.13 -0.83 11.99
C TYR A 177 -2.21 -2.26 12.53
N ARG A 178 -1.24 -3.12 12.20
CA ARG A 178 -1.17 -4.48 12.76
C ARG A 178 -0.96 -4.47 14.28
N ALA A 179 -0.03 -3.63 14.76
CA ALA A 179 0.23 -3.49 16.20
C ALA A 179 -1.03 -2.99 16.93
N GLN A 180 -1.74 -2.03 16.36
CA GLN A 180 -2.99 -1.52 16.91
C GLN A 180 -4.09 -2.59 16.94
N ALA A 181 -4.17 -3.43 15.91
CA ALA A 181 -5.13 -4.53 15.86
C ALA A 181 -4.73 -5.72 16.74
N GLY A 182 -3.70 -5.61 17.56
CA GLY A 182 -3.28 -6.63 18.51
C GLY A 182 -2.52 -7.80 17.91
N ALA A 183 -1.91 -7.64 16.72
CA ALA A 183 -1.08 -8.69 16.11
C ALA A 183 0.06 -9.10 17.06
N ALA A 184 0.29 -10.42 17.21
CA ALA A 184 1.36 -10.96 18.03
C ALA A 184 2.75 -10.54 17.53
N HIS A 185 2.90 -10.47 16.21
CA HIS A 185 4.13 -10.06 15.53
C HIS A 185 3.83 -9.02 14.43
N PRO A 186 3.67 -7.74 14.78
CA PRO A 186 3.31 -6.69 13.79
C PRO A 186 4.29 -6.56 12.62
N THR A 187 5.55 -6.94 12.83
CA THR A 187 6.66 -6.82 11.87
C THR A 187 6.84 -8.05 10.95
N ASP A 188 6.08 -9.12 11.12
CA ASP A 188 6.22 -10.35 10.32
C ASP A 188 5.96 -10.13 8.83
N VAL A 189 5.12 -9.16 8.47
CA VAL A 189 4.83 -8.75 7.09
C VAL A 189 5.91 -7.86 6.47
N PHE A 190 6.93 -7.44 7.23
CA PHE A 190 7.96 -6.51 6.77
C PHE A 190 8.73 -7.06 5.54
N ILE A 191 9.29 -8.26 5.65
CA ILE A 191 10.06 -8.89 4.56
C ILE A 191 9.17 -9.17 3.34
N PRO A 192 7.97 -9.77 3.48
CA PRO A 192 7.03 -9.92 2.38
C PRO A 192 6.70 -8.62 1.64
N ILE A 193 6.43 -7.54 2.37
CA ILE A 193 6.16 -6.22 1.76
C ILE A 193 7.38 -5.73 0.99
N LEU A 194 8.57 -5.82 1.56
CA LEU A 194 9.81 -5.38 0.91
C LEU A 194 10.05 -6.12 -0.42
N ILE A 195 9.80 -7.42 -0.45
CA ILE A 195 9.92 -8.23 -1.67
C ILE A 195 8.88 -7.81 -2.71
N ALA A 196 7.64 -7.57 -2.28
CA ALA A 196 6.55 -7.16 -3.17
C ALA A 196 6.81 -5.78 -3.80
N THR A 197 7.21 -4.77 -3.00
CA THR A 197 7.52 -3.42 -3.49
C THR A 197 8.72 -3.42 -4.42
N PHE A 198 9.74 -4.22 -4.11
CA PHE A 198 10.91 -4.36 -4.96
C PHE A 198 10.55 -4.97 -6.33
N SER A 199 9.72 -6.00 -6.35
CA SER A 199 9.23 -6.63 -7.58
C SER A 199 8.38 -5.66 -8.41
N ALA A 200 7.47 -4.92 -7.78
CA ALA A 200 6.68 -3.88 -8.45
C ALA A 200 7.59 -2.82 -9.09
N THR A 201 8.63 -2.38 -8.38
CA THR A 201 9.58 -1.37 -8.86
C THR A 201 10.40 -1.90 -10.03
N ILE A 202 10.90 -3.14 -9.98
CA ILE A 202 11.64 -3.75 -11.10
C ILE A 202 10.78 -3.83 -12.34
N ILE A 203 9.56 -4.36 -12.21
CA ILE A 203 8.66 -4.54 -13.37
C ILE A 203 8.22 -3.20 -13.92
N GLY A 204 7.89 -2.23 -13.07
CA GLY A 204 7.60 -0.86 -13.48
C GLY A 204 8.76 -0.22 -14.25
N LEU A 205 9.98 -0.34 -13.73
CA LEU A 205 11.20 0.14 -14.37
C LEU A 205 11.45 -0.54 -15.72
N ILE A 206 11.33 -1.87 -15.81
CA ILE A 206 11.50 -2.63 -17.07
C ILE A 206 10.43 -2.17 -18.07
N THR A 207 9.18 -2.05 -17.66
CA THR A 207 8.06 -1.62 -18.50
C THR A 207 8.33 -0.24 -19.10
N VAL A 208 8.69 0.75 -18.29
CA VAL A 208 8.99 2.10 -18.77
C VAL A 208 10.24 2.09 -19.66
N SER A 209 11.29 1.34 -19.29
CA SER A 209 12.51 1.24 -20.09
C SER A 209 12.25 0.63 -21.47
N PHE A 210 11.31 -0.32 -21.56
CA PHE A 210 10.87 -0.87 -22.85
C PHE A 210 10.20 0.20 -23.73
N TYR A 211 9.26 0.96 -23.19
CA TYR A 211 8.61 2.06 -23.91
C TYR A 211 9.60 3.16 -24.34
N GLN A 212 10.58 3.46 -23.49
CA GLN A 212 11.58 4.52 -23.74
C GLN A 212 12.81 4.03 -24.49
N LYS A 213 12.88 2.73 -24.82
CA LYS A 213 14.03 2.09 -25.48
C LYS A 213 15.35 2.31 -24.71
N ILE A 214 15.29 2.38 -23.38
CA ILE A 214 16.47 2.44 -22.52
C ILE A 214 17.13 1.07 -22.49
N ASN A 215 18.38 1.00 -22.90
CA ASN A 215 19.12 -0.26 -22.88
C ASN A 215 19.67 -0.53 -21.47
N LEU A 216 18.94 -1.32 -20.69
CA LEU A 216 19.29 -1.64 -19.31
C LEU A 216 20.63 -2.39 -19.20
N ILE A 217 20.99 -3.18 -20.19
CA ILE A 217 22.23 -3.99 -20.19
C ILE A 217 23.45 -3.08 -20.44
N LYS A 218 23.42 -2.28 -21.51
CA LYS A 218 24.53 -1.38 -21.85
C LYS A 218 24.79 -0.34 -20.77
N ASN A 219 23.75 0.13 -20.11
CA ASN A 219 23.85 1.11 -19.03
C ASN A 219 24.30 0.49 -17.69
N GLY A 220 24.47 -0.84 -17.62
CA GLY A 220 24.83 -1.55 -16.39
C GLY A 220 23.73 -1.58 -15.33
N ILE A 221 22.50 -1.13 -15.66
CA ILE A 221 21.35 -1.16 -14.75
C ILE A 221 20.93 -2.60 -14.49
N ALA A 222 20.92 -3.44 -15.55
CA ALA A 222 20.57 -4.86 -15.45
C ALA A 222 21.45 -5.59 -14.43
N THR A 223 22.74 -5.27 -14.34
CA THR A 223 23.65 -5.89 -13.36
C THR A 223 23.20 -5.61 -11.93
N TYR A 224 22.85 -4.35 -11.59
CA TYR A 224 22.35 -4.01 -10.26
C TYR A 224 21.03 -4.72 -9.95
N LEU A 225 20.07 -4.69 -10.91
CA LEU A 225 18.77 -5.35 -10.74
C LEU A 225 18.93 -6.87 -10.55
N LEU A 226 19.75 -7.51 -11.38
CA LEU A 226 20.02 -8.94 -11.28
C LEU A 226 20.71 -9.28 -9.96
N SER A 227 21.72 -8.51 -9.54
CA SER A 227 22.42 -8.78 -8.27
C SER A 227 21.46 -8.73 -7.08
N ILE A 228 20.61 -7.69 -6.99
CA ILE A 228 19.64 -7.56 -5.90
C ILE A 228 18.57 -8.65 -6.01
N SER A 229 18.08 -8.96 -7.23
CA SER A 229 17.11 -10.04 -7.43
C SER A 229 17.68 -11.40 -7.01
N VAL A 230 18.92 -11.69 -7.35
CA VAL A 230 19.60 -12.93 -6.93
C VAL A 230 19.73 -13.01 -5.41
N ILE A 231 20.12 -11.91 -4.74
CA ILE A 231 20.20 -11.86 -3.28
C ILE A 231 18.82 -12.15 -2.65
N ILE A 232 17.76 -11.54 -3.19
CA ILE A 232 16.39 -11.76 -2.69
C ILE A 232 15.97 -13.21 -2.92
N ILE A 233 16.16 -13.75 -4.14
CA ILE A 233 15.77 -15.12 -4.49
C ILE A 233 16.52 -16.14 -3.62
N VAL A 234 17.83 -15.98 -3.45
CA VAL A 234 18.64 -16.85 -2.60
C VAL A 234 18.21 -16.74 -1.13
N GLY A 235 17.92 -15.53 -0.65
CA GLY A 235 17.40 -15.29 0.69
C GLY A 235 16.06 -15.98 0.91
N VAL A 236 15.08 -15.77 0.00
CA VAL A 236 13.76 -16.42 0.06
C VAL A 236 13.90 -17.95 -0.01
N TYR A 237 14.72 -18.46 -0.94
CA TYR A 237 14.97 -19.90 -1.05
C TYR A 237 15.56 -20.47 0.24
N GLY A 238 16.50 -19.76 0.86
CA GLY A 238 17.07 -20.17 2.17
C GLY A 238 16.01 -20.19 3.28
N LEU A 239 15.12 -19.18 3.30
CA LEU A 239 14.01 -19.12 4.26
C LEU A 239 13.00 -20.26 4.05
N MET A 240 12.69 -20.62 2.81
CA MET A 240 11.78 -21.74 2.49
C MET A 240 12.29 -23.10 2.95
N GLN A 241 13.60 -23.26 3.20
CA GLN A 241 14.15 -24.52 3.74
C GLN A 241 13.95 -24.65 5.26
N LEU A 242 13.51 -23.59 5.93
CA LEU A 242 13.31 -23.59 7.38
C LEU A 242 11.95 -24.21 7.74
N PRO A 243 11.84 -24.94 8.85
CA PRO A 243 10.56 -25.33 9.41
C PRO A 243 9.71 -24.09 9.72
N LYS A 244 8.36 -24.16 9.52
CA LYS A 244 7.45 -23.02 9.72
C LYS A 244 7.66 -22.25 11.02
N PRO A 245 7.79 -22.89 12.21
CA PRO A 245 8.01 -22.15 13.46
C PRO A 245 9.34 -21.37 13.48
N VAL A 246 10.37 -21.93 12.83
CA VAL A 246 11.68 -21.25 12.74
C VAL A 246 11.62 -20.11 11.74
N LEU A 247 10.91 -20.29 10.61
CA LEU A 247 10.67 -19.24 9.62
C LEU A 247 9.97 -18.03 10.25
N GLU A 248 8.91 -18.25 11.02
CA GLU A 248 8.19 -17.18 11.72
C GLU A 248 9.10 -16.46 12.72
N GLN A 249 9.90 -17.17 13.50
CA GLN A 249 10.86 -16.57 14.42
C GLN A 249 11.92 -15.75 13.69
N VAL A 250 12.53 -16.30 12.65
CA VAL A 250 13.58 -15.61 11.86
C VAL A 250 13.02 -14.36 11.20
N THR A 251 11.80 -14.43 10.67
CA THR A 251 11.15 -13.27 10.02
C THR A 251 10.82 -12.19 11.04
N SER A 252 10.26 -12.55 12.19
CA SER A 252 9.93 -11.62 13.27
C SER A 252 11.18 -10.98 13.88
N VAL A 253 12.16 -11.78 14.27
CA VAL A 253 13.43 -11.29 14.85
C VAL A 253 14.19 -10.45 13.81
N GLY A 254 14.26 -10.91 12.57
CA GLY A 254 14.92 -10.19 11.47
C GLY A 254 14.27 -8.85 11.19
N GLY A 255 12.94 -8.80 11.11
CA GLY A 255 12.19 -7.56 10.92
C GLY A 255 12.42 -6.56 12.07
N ASN A 256 12.32 -7.02 13.31
CA ASN A 256 12.57 -6.19 14.49
C ASN A 256 14.03 -5.70 14.55
N PHE A 257 15.01 -6.56 14.24
CA PHE A 257 16.42 -6.19 14.19
C PHE A 257 16.69 -5.11 13.14
N ILE A 258 16.17 -5.27 11.92
CA ILE A 258 16.34 -4.28 10.85
C ILE A 258 15.72 -2.95 11.28
N LEU A 259 14.50 -2.98 11.81
CA LEU A 259 13.78 -1.79 12.24
C LEU A 259 14.54 -1.00 13.31
N LEU A 260 14.99 -1.69 14.37
CA LEU A 260 15.79 -1.07 15.44
C LEU A 260 17.15 -0.58 14.93
N SER A 261 17.80 -1.31 14.01
CA SER A 261 19.06 -0.89 13.40
C SER A 261 18.91 0.42 12.61
N ILE A 262 17.79 0.61 11.92
CA ILE A 262 17.48 1.86 11.21
C ILE A 262 17.32 3.01 12.21
N ILE A 263 16.55 2.80 13.28
CA ILE A 263 16.37 3.82 14.34
C ILE A 263 17.72 4.19 14.95
N ILE A 264 18.54 3.23 15.35
CA ILE A 264 19.88 3.49 15.89
C ILE A 264 20.75 4.24 14.88
N THR A 265 20.64 3.90 13.59
CA THR A 265 21.36 4.63 12.54
C THR A 265 20.94 6.09 12.49
N PHE A 266 19.64 6.39 12.62
CA PHE A 266 19.15 7.77 12.69
C PHE A 266 19.73 8.53 13.89
N PHE A 267 19.77 7.92 15.07
CA PHE A 267 20.39 8.52 16.25
C PHE A 267 21.89 8.79 16.05
N ILE A 268 22.63 7.83 15.46
CA ILE A 268 24.05 8.00 15.17
C ILE A 268 24.29 9.14 14.18
N LEU A 269 23.46 9.24 13.13
CA LEU A 269 23.55 10.31 12.14
C LEU A 269 23.25 11.67 12.75
N ALA A 270 22.18 11.77 13.52
CA ALA A 270 21.78 12.99 14.21
C ALA A 270 22.87 13.46 15.19
N PHE A 271 23.44 12.53 15.97
CA PHE A 271 24.54 12.84 16.89
C PHE A 271 25.78 13.36 16.15
N LYS A 272 26.19 12.71 15.04
CA LYS A 272 27.33 13.14 14.22
C LYS A 272 27.12 14.53 13.60
N ASN A 273 25.89 14.86 13.23
CA ASN A 273 25.53 16.14 12.63
C ASN A 273 25.11 17.20 13.68
N LYS A 274 25.32 16.90 14.98
CA LYS A 274 25.01 17.81 16.10
C LYS A 274 23.56 18.29 16.13
N VAL A 275 22.63 17.45 15.72
CA VAL A 275 21.19 17.71 15.76
C VAL A 275 20.71 17.60 17.21
N ASN A 276 19.82 18.48 17.63
CA ASN A 276 19.10 18.34 18.89
C ASN A 276 18.04 17.23 18.75
N VAL A 277 18.43 16.01 19.11
CA VAL A 277 17.64 14.78 18.89
C VAL A 277 16.26 14.85 19.53
N TYR A 278 16.18 15.41 20.75
CA TYR A 278 14.92 15.50 21.47
C TYR A 278 13.96 16.50 20.82
N GLU A 279 14.44 17.66 20.39
CA GLU A 279 13.62 18.65 19.70
C GLU A 279 13.14 18.14 18.34
N SER A 280 14.02 17.52 17.55
CA SER A 280 13.64 16.86 16.29
C SER A 280 12.57 15.79 16.50
N PHE A 281 12.71 14.97 17.55
CA PHE A 281 11.69 14.00 17.91
C PHE A 281 10.34 14.66 18.19
N ILE A 282 10.32 15.70 19.03
CA ILE A 282 9.09 16.41 19.40
C ILE A 282 8.45 17.09 18.19
N GLU A 283 9.23 17.63 17.27
CA GLU A 283 8.73 18.24 16.03
C GLU A 283 8.02 17.18 15.15
N GLY A 284 8.69 16.05 14.89
CA GLY A 284 8.09 14.93 14.15
C GLY A 284 6.89 14.32 14.87
N ALA A 285 6.92 14.23 16.19
CA ALA A 285 5.83 13.75 17.02
C ALA A 285 4.58 14.63 16.87
N LYS A 286 4.73 15.98 16.86
CA LYS A 286 3.63 16.91 16.59
C LYS A 286 3.02 16.72 15.22
N GLU A 287 3.85 16.46 14.19
CA GLU A 287 3.36 16.15 12.85
C GLU A 287 2.60 14.82 12.81
N GLY A 288 3.06 13.80 13.55
CA GLY A 288 2.39 12.51 13.70
C GLY A 288 0.99 12.65 14.28
N PHE A 289 0.87 13.43 15.34
CA PHE A 289 -0.40 13.75 15.96
C PHE A 289 -1.35 14.45 14.98
N LYS A 290 -0.87 15.51 14.30
CA LYS A 290 -1.65 16.27 13.32
C LYS A 290 -2.10 15.39 12.14
N THR A 291 -1.23 14.56 11.63
CA THR A 291 -1.51 13.62 10.54
C THR A 291 -2.63 12.66 10.94
N THR A 292 -2.57 12.10 12.15
CA THR A 292 -3.58 11.18 12.65
C THR A 292 -4.96 11.84 12.75
N ILE A 293 -5.05 13.06 13.27
CA ILE A 293 -6.34 13.81 13.30
C ILE A 293 -6.87 14.04 11.87
N THR A 294 -6.00 14.37 10.93
CA THR A 294 -6.39 14.62 9.55
C THR A 294 -6.97 13.37 8.86
N ILE A 295 -6.53 12.18 9.28
CA ILE A 295 -6.97 10.89 8.70
C ILE A 295 -8.40 10.52 9.17
N ILE A 296 -8.87 10.99 10.33
CA ILE A 296 -10.16 10.61 10.92
C ILE A 296 -11.33 10.66 9.92
N PRO A 297 -11.65 11.79 9.26
CA PRO A 297 -12.80 11.86 8.39
C PRO A 297 -12.74 10.88 7.21
N TYR A 298 -11.54 10.66 6.68
CA TYR A 298 -11.32 9.72 5.59
C TYR A 298 -11.50 8.27 6.04
N LEU A 299 -11.04 7.94 7.25
CA LEU A 299 -11.16 6.59 7.80
C LEU A 299 -12.62 6.28 8.13
N VAL A 300 -13.32 7.20 8.83
CA VAL A 300 -14.76 7.06 9.13
C VAL A 300 -15.55 6.88 7.84
N GLY A 301 -15.37 7.77 6.85
CA GLY A 301 -16.11 7.69 5.60
C GLY A 301 -15.89 6.35 4.88
N MET A 302 -14.65 5.91 4.77
CA MET A 302 -14.34 4.67 4.06
C MET A 302 -14.78 3.42 4.82
N LEU A 303 -14.54 3.33 6.13
CA LEU A 303 -14.97 2.16 6.93
C LEU A 303 -16.49 2.03 6.97
N VAL A 304 -17.22 3.14 7.11
CA VAL A 304 -18.69 3.13 7.04
C VAL A 304 -19.18 2.66 5.67
N ALA A 305 -18.60 3.17 4.58
CA ALA A 305 -18.98 2.76 3.22
C ALA A 305 -18.72 1.26 2.97
N ILE A 306 -17.56 0.76 3.42
CA ILE A 306 -17.18 -0.65 3.30
C ILE A 306 -18.05 -1.52 4.21
N GLY A 307 -18.36 -1.07 5.42
CA GLY A 307 -19.24 -1.76 6.35
C GLY A 307 -20.65 -1.97 5.78
N ILE A 308 -21.22 -0.93 5.16
CA ILE A 308 -22.51 -1.03 4.43
C ILE A 308 -22.40 -2.03 3.29
N PHE A 309 -21.34 -1.95 2.50
CA PHE A 309 -21.09 -2.83 1.35
C PHE A 309 -20.95 -4.30 1.76
N ARG A 310 -20.31 -4.57 2.92
CA ARG A 310 -20.23 -5.91 3.50
C ARG A 310 -21.58 -6.34 4.10
N ALA A 311 -22.20 -5.54 4.95
CA ALA A 311 -23.46 -5.88 5.60
C ALA A 311 -24.60 -6.17 4.61
N SER A 312 -24.55 -5.55 3.43
CA SER A 312 -25.46 -5.89 2.31
C SER A 312 -25.21 -7.27 1.71
N GLY A 313 -24.07 -7.93 2.00
CA GLY A 313 -23.61 -9.17 1.37
C GLY A 313 -22.88 -8.95 0.04
N THR A 314 -22.80 -7.72 -0.46
CA THR A 314 -22.23 -7.43 -1.79
C THR A 314 -20.75 -7.79 -1.87
N LEU A 315 -19.98 -7.52 -0.79
CA LEU A 315 -18.56 -7.85 -0.75
C LEU A 315 -18.35 -9.37 -0.81
N ASP A 316 -19.17 -10.14 -0.11
CA ASP A 316 -19.07 -11.59 -0.08
C ASP A 316 -19.40 -12.19 -1.45
N TYR A 317 -20.47 -11.73 -2.11
CA TYR A 317 -20.77 -12.14 -3.49
C TYR A 317 -19.64 -11.82 -4.49
N LEU A 318 -18.98 -10.67 -4.31
CA LEU A 318 -17.85 -10.30 -5.17
C LEU A 318 -16.64 -11.21 -4.90
N VAL A 319 -16.34 -11.50 -3.64
CA VAL A 319 -15.25 -12.41 -3.23
C VAL A 319 -15.52 -13.82 -3.72
N ASP A 320 -16.74 -14.35 -3.53
CA ASP A 320 -17.14 -15.67 -3.97
C ASP A 320 -17.07 -15.80 -5.51
N GLY A 321 -17.52 -14.78 -6.23
CA GLY A 321 -17.41 -14.72 -7.69
C GLY A 321 -15.97 -14.75 -8.18
N MET A 322 -15.08 -13.99 -7.54
CA MET A 322 -13.65 -14.04 -7.83
C MET A 322 -13.04 -15.40 -7.47
N GLY A 323 -13.41 -15.97 -6.32
CA GLY A 323 -12.98 -17.28 -5.88
C GLY A 323 -13.38 -18.38 -6.87
N TRP A 324 -14.63 -18.34 -7.34
CA TRP A 324 -15.12 -19.26 -8.37
C TRP A 324 -14.31 -19.15 -9.66
N PHE A 325 -14.09 -17.91 -10.16
CA PHE A 325 -13.35 -17.70 -11.40
C PHE A 325 -11.88 -18.15 -11.29
N ILE A 326 -11.21 -17.85 -10.17
CA ILE A 326 -9.82 -18.26 -9.92
C ILE A 326 -9.75 -19.78 -9.71
N GLY A 327 -10.72 -20.36 -9.01
CA GLY A 327 -10.83 -21.80 -8.81
C GLY A 327 -10.95 -22.61 -10.12
N LEU A 328 -11.58 -22.04 -11.17
CA LEU A 328 -11.67 -22.66 -12.50
C LEU A 328 -10.29 -22.95 -13.13
N ILE A 329 -9.28 -22.16 -12.81
CA ILE A 329 -7.91 -22.34 -13.31
C ILE A 329 -7.03 -23.16 -12.34
N GLY A 330 -7.63 -23.74 -11.29
CA GLY A 330 -6.96 -24.66 -10.36
C GLY A 330 -5.99 -24.00 -9.39
N ILE A 331 -6.10 -22.67 -9.17
CA ILE A 331 -5.29 -21.92 -8.20
C ILE A 331 -5.99 -21.95 -6.84
N ASN A 332 -5.21 -22.09 -5.75
CA ASN A 332 -5.73 -21.95 -4.39
C ASN A 332 -6.39 -20.58 -4.21
N THR A 333 -7.53 -20.53 -3.54
CA THR A 333 -8.36 -19.33 -3.41
C THR A 333 -8.33 -18.68 -2.03
N ASP A 334 -7.52 -19.16 -1.10
CA ASP A 334 -7.48 -18.67 0.29
C ASP A 334 -7.09 -17.19 0.41
N PHE A 335 -6.36 -16.65 -0.58
CA PHE A 335 -6.01 -15.24 -0.64
C PHE A 335 -7.12 -14.32 -1.17
N VAL A 336 -8.14 -14.89 -1.82
CA VAL A 336 -9.17 -14.13 -2.55
C VAL A 336 -9.91 -13.12 -1.65
N PRO A 337 -10.27 -13.45 -0.39
CA PRO A 337 -10.92 -12.48 0.49
C PRO A 337 -10.07 -11.22 0.79
N ALA A 338 -8.75 -11.26 0.56
CA ALA A 338 -7.88 -10.09 0.69
C ALA A 338 -7.80 -9.22 -0.58
N LEU A 339 -8.21 -9.75 -1.76
CA LEU A 339 -8.12 -9.04 -3.05
C LEU A 339 -8.83 -7.68 -3.09
N PRO A 340 -9.94 -7.44 -2.38
CA PRO A 340 -10.53 -6.09 -2.31
C PRO A 340 -9.51 -5.01 -1.90
N THR A 341 -8.61 -5.31 -0.96
CA THR A 341 -7.50 -4.41 -0.59
C THR A 341 -6.57 -4.16 -1.77
N ALA A 342 -6.19 -5.20 -2.50
CA ALA A 342 -5.31 -5.10 -3.66
C ALA A 342 -5.90 -4.25 -4.79
N PHE A 343 -7.18 -4.42 -5.11
CA PHE A 343 -7.85 -3.66 -6.16
C PHE A 343 -8.11 -2.20 -5.77
N MET A 344 -8.34 -1.94 -4.48
CA MET A 344 -8.49 -0.58 -3.98
C MET A 344 -7.17 0.20 -3.98
N LYS A 345 -6.02 -0.44 -3.84
CA LYS A 345 -4.73 0.22 -3.66
C LYS A 345 -4.36 1.17 -4.81
N PRO A 346 -4.43 0.81 -6.10
CA PRO A 346 -4.19 1.73 -7.20
C PRO A 346 -5.15 2.92 -7.23
N LEU A 347 -6.39 2.73 -6.77
CA LEU A 347 -7.48 3.71 -6.83
C LEU A 347 -7.46 4.68 -5.65
N SER A 348 -7.23 4.17 -4.44
CA SER A 348 -7.31 4.94 -3.20
C SER A 348 -6.50 4.27 -2.08
N GLY A 349 -5.45 4.95 -1.61
CA GLY A 349 -4.66 4.47 -0.46
C GLY A 349 -5.47 4.41 0.85
N SER A 350 -6.36 5.38 1.09
CA SER A 350 -7.27 5.35 2.24
C SER A 350 -8.33 4.26 2.10
N GLY A 351 -8.85 4.03 0.89
CA GLY A 351 -9.81 2.96 0.63
C GLY A 351 -9.21 1.58 0.83
N ALA A 352 -8.00 1.33 0.30
CA ALA A 352 -7.29 0.07 0.51
C ALA A 352 -6.98 -0.17 1.99
N ARG A 353 -6.63 0.89 2.72
CA ARG A 353 -6.44 0.85 4.18
C ARG A 353 -7.73 0.47 4.90
N GLY A 354 -8.85 1.06 4.50
CA GLY A 354 -10.17 0.71 5.04
C GLY A 354 -10.50 -0.77 4.81
N MET A 355 -10.29 -1.29 3.59
CA MET A 355 -10.48 -2.72 3.29
C MET A 355 -9.57 -3.62 4.13
N MET A 356 -8.31 -3.27 4.31
CA MET A 356 -7.38 -4.01 5.17
C MET A 356 -7.87 -4.04 6.63
N LEU A 357 -8.25 -2.91 7.18
CA LEU A 357 -8.72 -2.81 8.57
C LEU A 357 -10.05 -3.52 8.79
N GLU A 358 -10.94 -3.44 7.82
CA GLU A 358 -12.18 -4.18 7.82
C GLU A 358 -11.92 -5.70 7.81
N THR A 359 -10.97 -6.17 7.00
CA THR A 359 -10.55 -7.58 7.02
C THR A 359 -10.07 -8.01 8.40
N TYR A 360 -9.28 -7.17 9.11
CA TYR A 360 -8.87 -7.48 10.49
C TYR A 360 -10.07 -7.60 11.44
N SER A 361 -11.00 -6.65 11.36
CA SER A 361 -12.20 -6.65 12.21
C SER A 361 -13.10 -7.85 11.93
N HIS A 362 -13.23 -8.24 10.66
CA HIS A 362 -14.00 -9.41 10.26
C HIS A 362 -13.44 -10.70 10.90
N TYR A 363 -12.13 -10.94 10.78
CA TYR A 363 -11.51 -12.14 11.38
C TYR A 363 -11.40 -12.04 12.90
N GLU A 364 -11.34 -10.84 13.49
CA GLU A 364 -11.45 -10.66 14.94
C GLU A 364 -12.81 -11.09 15.47
N SER A 365 -13.90 -10.76 14.76
CA SER A 365 -15.27 -11.12 15.14
C SER A 365 -15.54 -12.63 15.14
N MET A 366 -14.71 -13.41 14.44
CA MET A 366 -14.80 -14.87 14.41
C MET A 366 -14.29 -15.57 15.69
N ASN A 367 -13.66 -14.83 16.61
CA ASN A 367 -13.15 -15.35 17.89
C ASN A 367 -12.26 -16.61 17.74
N LEU A 368 -11.29 -16.57 16.81
CA LEU A 368 -10.45 -17.73 16.46
C LEU A 368 -9.40 -18.08 17.51
N GLY A 369 -9.35 -17.37 18.66
CA GLY A 369 -8.36 -17.58 19.72
C GLY A 369 -7.01 -16.87 19.46
N PHE A 370 -6.91 -16.09 18.40
CA PHE A 370 -5.78 -15.20 18.08
C PHE A 370 -6.32 -13.93 17.43
N SER A 371 -5.49 -12.87 17.35
CA SER A 371 -5.90 -11.61 16.75
C SER A 371 -6.32 -11.78 15.29
N GLY A 372 -7.42 -11.16 14.91
CA GLY A 372 -7.88 -11.11 13.52
C GLY A 372 -6.80 -10.60 12.55
N ALA A 373 -5.89 -9.72 13.00
CA ALA A 373 -4.75 -9.25 12.21
C ALA A 373 -3.71 -10.35 11.91
N ASP A 374 -3.69 -11.45 12.68
CA ASP A 374 -2.77 -12.58 12.47
C ASP A 374 -3.36 -13.66 11.57
N HIS A 375 -4.63 -13.56 11.20
CA HIS A 375 -5.22 -14.45 10.21
C HIS A 375 -4.49 -14.33 8.86
N PHE A 376 -4.38 -15.44 8.11
CA PHE A 376 -3.69 -15.48 6.80
C PHE A 376 -4.18 -14.40 5.85
N VAL A 377 -5.51 -14.26 5.70
CA VAL A 377 -6.12 -13.25 4.82
C VAL A 377 -5.78 -11.83 5.26
N SER A 378 -5.72 -11.57 6.56
CA SER A 378 -5.36 -10.27 7.13
C SER A 378 -3.88 -9.93 6.90
N LYS A 379 -3.00 -10.93 6.99
CA LYS A 379 -1.58 -10.78 6.61
C LYS A 379 -1.44 -10.51 5.13
N MET A 380 -2.22 -11.20 4.29
CA MET A 380 -2.29 -10.94 2.83
C MET A 380 -2.76 -9.51 2.53
N ALA A 381 -3.84 -9.04 3.16
CA ALA A 381 -4.32 -7.67 3.01
C ALA A 381 -3.26 -6.65 3.44
N SER A 382 -2.48 -6.95 4.48
CA SER A 382 -1.34 -6.14 4.95
C SER A 382 -0.26 -6.04 3.87
N ILE A 383 0.11 -7.16 3.24
CA ILE A 383 1.12 -7.17 2.17
C ILE A 383 0.59 -6.39 0.96
N PHE A 384 -0.67 -6.59 0.55
CA PHE A 384 -1.28 -5.83 -0.55
C PHE A 384 -1.27 -4.33 -0.28
N GLN A 385 -1.62 -3.90 0.96
CA GLN A 385 -1.59 -2.49 1.34
C GLN A 385 -0.17 -1.91 1.24
N GLY A 386 0.85 -2.69 1.58
CA GLY A 386 2.26 -2.27 1.55
C GLY A 386 2.97 -2.46 0.22
N SER A 387 2.40 -3.19 -0.74
CA SER A 387 3.12 -3.66 -1.94
C SER A 387 3.39 -2.59 -3.00
N THR A 388 2.59 -1.54 -3.07
CA THR A 388 2.70 -0.41 -4.02
C THR A 388 2.20 0.89 -3.41
N GLU A 389 2.32 2.01 -4.14
CA GLU A 389 1.63 3.25 -3.83
C GLU A 389 0.33 3.40 -4.61
N THR A 390 -0.42 4.47 -4.35
CA THR A 390 -1.71 4.72 -4.99
C THR A 390 -1.52 5.35 -6.37
N THR A 391 -1.51 4.54 -7.42
CA THR A 391 -1.16 4.93 -8.79
C THR A 391 -1.97 6.11 -9.30
N PHE A 392 -3.30 6.08 -9.24
CA PHE A 392 -4.13 7.16 -9.77
C PHE A 392 -4.00 8.46 -8.96
N TYR A 393 -3.84 8.36 -7.64
CA TYR A 393 -3.63 9.54 -6.79
C TYR A 393 -2.28 10.20 -7.11
N THR A 394 -1.21 9.42 -7.18
CA THR A 394 0.15 9.91 -7.48
C THR A 394 0.18 10.61 -8.85
N ILE A 395 -0.42 10.00 -9.87
CA ILE A 395 -0.53 10.59 -11.21
C ILE A 395 -1.32 11.92 -11.16
N ALA A 396 -2.45 11.94 -10.47
CA ALA A 396 -3.30 13.13 -10.38
C ALA A 396 -2.60 14.30 -9.66
N VAL A 397 -1.91 14.03 -8.54
CA VAL A 397 -1.20 15.05 -7.76
C VAL A 397 -0.03 15.63 -8.56
N TYR A 398 0.83 14.78 -9.10
CA TYR A 398 2.04 15.24 -9.75
C TYR A 398 1.79 15.86 -11.13
N TYR A 399 0.95 15.26 -11.97
CA TYR A 399 0.59 15.84 -13.26
C TYR A 399 -0.34 17.05 -13.12
N GLY A 400 -1.25 17.00 -12.14
CA GLY A 400 -2.13 18.12 -11.84
C GLY A 400 -1.37 19.39 -11.45
N ALA A 401 -0.30 19.26 -10.65
CA ALA A 401 0.53 20.38 -10.20
C ALA A 401 1.25 21.12 -11.32
N ILE A 402 1.44 20.49 -12.48
CA ILE A 402 2.14 21.05 -13.63
C ILE A 402 1.27 21.09 -14.92
N ASN A 403 -0.04 20.88 -14.78
CA ASN A 403 -1.04 20.94 -15.83
C ASN A 403 -0.79 19.99 -17.04
N ILE A 404 -0.25 18.78 -16.79
CA ILE A 404 -0.17 17.73 -17.81
C ILE A 404 -1.57 17.15 -18.05
N LYS A 405 -2.00 17.13 -19.30
CA LYS A 405 -3.31 16.61 -19.75
C LYS A 405 -3.19 15.22 -20.38
N LYS A 406 -2.10 14.96 -21.11
CA LYS A 406 -1.86 13.71 -21.85
C LYS A 406 -0.81 12.88 -21.11
N THR A 407 -1.26 11.86 -20.40
CA THR A 407 -0.41 11.01 -19.53
C THR A 407 0.39 9.96 -20.30
N ARG A 408 0.13 9.78 -21.60
CA ARG A 408 0.75 8.74 -22.45
C ARG A 408 0.56 7.36 -21.79
N TYR A 409 1.62 6.56 -21.70
CA TYR A 409 1.60 5.21 -21.12
C TYR A 409 1.85 5.17 -19.60
N THR A 410 1.79 6.29 -18.88
CA THR A 410 2.04 6.35 -17.43
C THR A 410 1.10 5.43 -16.65
N VAL A 411 -0.21 5.50 -16.96
CA VAL A 411 -1.23 4.71 -16.26
C VAL A 411 -1.01 3.22 -16.51
N GLN A 412 -0.78 2.83 -17.76
CA GLN A 412 -0.54 1.43 -18.12
C GLN A 412 0.70 0.87 -17.41
N ALA A 413 1.81 1.63 -17.43
CA ALA A 413 3.04 1.19 -16.78
C ALA A 413 2.91 1.13 -15.24
N GLY A 414 2.17 2.07 -14.64
CA GLY A 414 1.85 2.04 -13.21
C GLY A 414 1.02 0.81 -12.84
N LEU A 415 -0.06 0.52 -13.58
CA LEU A 415 -0.92 -0.64 -13.32
C LEU A 415 -0.20 -1.98 -13.57
N ILE A 416 0.76 -2.05 -14.50
CA ILE A 416 1.62 -3.23 -14.68
C ILE A 416 2.52 -3.42 -13.44
N ALA A 417 3.06 -2.34 -12.89
CA ALA A 417 3.83 -2.40 -11.64
C ALA A 417 2.95 -2.84 -10.47
N ASP A 418 1.73 -2.31 -10.34
CA ASP A 418 0.76 -2.71 -9.32
C ASP A 418 0.44 -4.20 -9.41
N LEU A 419 0.15 -4.70 -10.63
CA LEU A 419 -0.13 -6.11 -10.86
C LEU A 419 1.06 -7.00 -10.46
N ALA A 420 2.28 -6.59 -10.78
CA ALA A 420 3.48 -7.32 -10.37
C ALA A 420 3.63 -7.35 -8.84
N GLY A 421 3.36 -6.23 -8.16
CA GLY A 421 3.32 -6.15 -6.70
C GLY A 421 2.28 -7.10 -6.10
N ILE A 422 1.06 -7.13 -6.65
CA ILE A 422 -0.02 -8.01 -6.20
C ILE A 422 0.36 -9.50 -6.39
N ILE A 423 0.84 -9.89 -7.57
CA ILE A 423 1.24 -11.27 -7.85
C ILE A 423 2.37 -11.70 -6.89
N THR A 424 3.37 -10.85 -6.71
CA THR A 424 4.47 -11.15 -5.78
C THR A 424 3.98 -11.22 -4.34
N ALA A 425 3.07 -10.33 -3.92
CA ALA A 425 2.46 -10.36 -2.60
C ALA A 425 1.72 -11.68 -2.34
N ILE A 426 0.98 -12.21 -3.33
CA ILE A 426 0.34 -13.53 -3.24
C ILE A 426 1.40 -14.61 -3.03
N LEU A 427 2.41 -14.67 -3.88
CA LEU A 427 3.46 -15.70 -3.81
C LEU A 427 4.20 -15.67 -2.46
N VAL A 428 4.65 -14.50 -2.02
CA VAL A 428 5.36 -14.40 -0.74
C VAL A 428 4.44 -14.64 0.45
N GLY A 429 3.17 -14.23 0.37
CA GLY A 429 2.18 -14.52 1.41
C GLY A 429 2.01 -16.02 1.64
N TYR A 430 1.92 -16.81 0.56
CA TYR A 430 1.89 -18.28 0.69
C TYR A 430 3.20 -18.87 1.22
N ILE A 431 4.34 -18.35 0.80
CA ILE A 431 5.64 -18.83 1.27
C ILE A 431 5.81 -18.60 2.78
N PHE A 432 5.39 -17.44 3.28
CA PHE A 432 5.68 -17.03 4.65
C PHE A 432 4.59 -17.42 5.66
N PHE A 433 3.32 -17.53 5.21
CA PHE A 433 2.18 -17.59 6.15
C PHE A 433 1.19 -18.73 5.89
N HIS A 434 1.32 -19.48 4.80
CA HIS A 434 0.44 -20.60 4.44
C HIS A 434 1.19 -21.93 4.50
#